data_a5ec54781afc41e82cbfb108c45de2c5
#
_entry.id   a5ec54781afc41e82cbfb108c45de2c5
#
_cell.length_a   1.000
_cell.length_b   1.000
_cell.length_c   1.000
_cell.angle_alpha   90.00
_cell.angle_beta   90.00
_cell.angle_gamma   90.00
#
_symmetry.space_group_name_H-M   'P 1'
#
loop_
_entity.id
_entity.type
_entity.pdbx_description
1 polymer ?
#
loop_
_entity_poly.entity_id
_entity_poly.type
_entity_poly.pdbx_seq_one_letter_code
_entity_poly.pdbx_strand_id
1 'polypeptide(L)'
;ARERIASVKLLAKMNGAVGNYNAHLSAWPDFDWEAFSQKVIESPEPLGLGVSFQPYSIQIEPHDYMAELFDAVARTNTILIDWSRDVWGYVSLGYFKQRLKAGEIGSSTMPHKVNPIDFENAEGNLGLANALLRHLSEKLPISRWQRDLTDSTVLRNMGVALGYATLAYSSLLVGLNKLEINEEALAEDLDAAWEVLAEPIQTVMRRYGVQGAYEKLKEVTRGKTVTAEAL
;
A
#
# COMPACT_ATOMS: atom_id res chain seq x y z
N ALA A 1 -6.17 4.06 1.81
CA ALA A 1 -5.69 2.82 1.19
C ALA A 1 -6.60 1.64 1.54
N ARG A 2 -6.79 1.30 2.83
CA ARG A 2 -7.62 0.18 3.29
C ARG A 2 -9.03 0.19 2.71
N GLU A 3 -9.71 1.33 2.74
CA GLU A 3 -11.06 1.48 2.20
C GLU A 3 -11.12 1.18 0.70
N ARG A 4 -10.10 1.57 -0.05
CA ARG A 4 -10.01 1.29 -1.47
C ARG A 4 -9.92 -0.20 -1.75
N ILE A 5 -9.10 -0.93 -1.00
CA ILE A 5 -9.00 -2.40 -1.12
C ILE A 5 -10.34 -3.04 -0.76
N ALA A 6 -10.96 -2.60 0.34
CA ALA A 6 -12.23 -3.16 0.81
C ALA A 6 -13.43 -2.83 -0.11
N SER A 7 -13.34 -1.79 -0.93
CA SER A 7 -14.42 -1.37 -1.85
C SER A 7 -14.43 -2.14 -3.17
N VAL A 8 -13.39 -2.90 -3.49
CA VAL A 8 -13.35 -3.69 -4.72
C VAL A 8 -14.39 -4.81 -4.64
N LYS A 9 -15.28 -4.84 -5.63
CA LYS A 9 -16.31 -5.88 -5.72
C LYS A 9 -15.72 -7.13 -6.35
N LEU A 10 -15.65 -8.19 -5.58
CA LEU A 10 -15.27 -9.50 -6.11
C LEU A 10 -16.42 -10.08 -6.92
N LEU A 11 -16.14 -10.47 -8.15
CA LEU A 11 -17.14 -11.02 -9.08
C LEU A 11 -17.03 -12.53 -9.17
N ALA A 12 -18.16 -13.18 -9.36
CA ALA A 12 -18.23 -14.60 -9.73
C ALA A 12 -19.28 -14.84 -10.81
N LYS A 13 -19.08 -15.89 -11.57
CA LYS A 13 -20.00 -16.31 -12.63
C LYS A 13 -20.43 -17.76 -12.46
N MET A 14 -21.64 -18.09 -12.92
CA MET A 14 -22.17 -19.45 -12.99
C MET A 14 -22.99 -19.61 -14.28
N ASN A 15 -22.44 -19.22 -15.44
CA ASN A 15 -23.14 -19.08 -16.72
C ASN A 15 -22.63 -20.03 -17.81
N GLY A 16 -21.90 -21.10 -17.41
CA GLY A 16 -21.41 -22.15 -18.31
C GLY A 16 -20.14 -21.79 -19.07
N ALA A 17 -19.71 -22.71 -19.92
CA ALA A 17 -18.42 -22.64 -20.62
C ALA A 17 -18.34 -21.53 -21.68
N VAL A 18 -19.46 -21.04 -22.17
CA VAL A 18 -19.52 -19.94 -23.16
C VAL A 18 -20.07 -18.64 -22.57
N GLY A 19 -20.34 -18.63 -21.27
CA GLY A 19 -20.68 -17.41 -20.53
C GLY A 19 -22.11 -16.89 -20.72
N ASN A 20 -23.03 -17.66 -21.26
CA ASN A 20 -24.41 -17.25 -21.57
C ASN A 20 -25.45 -18.35 -21.39
N TYR A 21 -25.21 -19.30 -20.52
CA TYR A 21 -26.12 -20.39 -20.13
C TYR A 21 -26.50 -21.39 -21.24
N ASN A 22 -25.80 -21.46 -22.36
CA ASN A 22 -26.18 -22.30 -23.49
C ASN A 22 -26.43 -23.79 -23.11
N ALA A 23 -25.51 -24.40 -22.38
CA ALA A 23 -25.65 -25.78 -21.92
C ALA A 23 -26.79 -25.94 -20.91
N HIS A 24 -26.98 -24.99 -20.04
CA HIS A 24 -28.05 -24.98 -19.03
C HIS A 24 -29.43 -24.95 -19.71
N LEU A 25 -29.62 -24.01 -20.64
CA LEU A 25 -30.85 -23.81 -21.39
C LEU A 25 -31.15 -25.01 -22.34
N SER A 26 -30.11 -25.65 -22.84
CA SER A 26 -30.28 -26.87 -23.62
C SER A 26 -30.84 -28.06 -22.81
N ALA A 27 -30.48 -28.11 -21.53
CA ALA A 27 -30.92 -29.13 -20.60
C ALA A 27 -32.31 -28.81 -19.98
N TRP A 28 -32.50 -27.58 -19.53
CA TRP A 28 -33.76 -27.11 -18.93
C TRP A 28 -34.09 -25.71 -19.47
N PRO A 29 -34.79 -25.61 -20.60
CA PRO A 29 -35.06 -24.34 -21.27
C PRO A 29 -35.98 -23.40 -20.50
N ASP A 30 -36.88 -23.95 -19.69
CA ASP A 30 -37.89 -23.18 -18.95
C ASP A 30 -37.44 -22.79 -17.53
N PHE A 31 -36.20 -23.09 -17.16
CA PHE A 31 -35.67 -22.76 -15.82
C PHE A 31 -34.95 -21.43 -15.85
N ASP A 32 -35.20 -20.57 -14.83
CA ASP A 32 -34.53 -19.28 -14.67
C ASP A 32 -33.10 -19.46 -14.09
N TRP A 33 -32.16 -19.74 -14.99
CA TRP A 33 -30.78 -19.95 -14.63
C TRP A 33 -30.08 -18.69 -14.14
N GLU A 34 -30.50 -17.53 -14.61
CA GLU A 34 -29.90 -16.26 -14.18
C GLU A 34 -30.24 -15.95 -12.73
N ALA A 35 -31.53 -15.99 -12.36
CA ALA A 35 -31.96 -15.79 -10.97
C ALA A 35 -31.38 -16.86 -10.02
N PHE A 36 -31.29 -18.10 -10.48
CA PHE A 36 -30.68 -19.18 -9.67
C PHE A 36 -29.19 -18.89 -9.43
N SER A 37 -28.44 -18.55 -10.47
CA SER A 37 -27.00 -18.25 -10.40
C SER A 37 -26.72 -17.04 -9.51
N GLN A 38 -27.54 -15.98 -9.65
CA GLN A 38 -27.46 -14.81 -8.78
C GLN A 38 -27.64 -15.19 -7.32
N LYS A 39 -28.66 -15.98 -7.02
CA LYS A 39 -28.94 -16.43 -5.64
C LYS A 39 -27.77 -17.24 -5.07
N VAL A 40 -27.18 -18.13 -5.84
CA VAL A 40 -26.02 -18.95 -5.41
C VAL A 40 -24.79 -18.07 -5.15
N ILE A 41 -24.54 -17.05 -5.98
CA ILE A 41 -23.36 -16.21 -5.89
C ILE A 41 -23.48 -15.16 -4.79
N GLU A 42 -24.61 -14.47 -4.72
CA GLU A 42 -24.80 -13.31 -3.82
C GLU A 42 -25.26 -13.68 -2.40
N SER A 43 -25.79 -14.89 -2.21
CA SER A 43 -26.18 -15.32 -0.86
C SER A 43 -24.95 -15.38 0.05
N PRO A 44 -25.08 -14.96 1.32
CA PRO A 44 -23.97 -15.06 2.27
C PRO A 44 -23.66 -16.52 2.60
N GLU A 45 -22.44 -16.78 3.03
CA GLU A 45 -22.05 -18.11 3.52
C GLU A 45 -22.97 -18.56 4.71
N PRO A 46 -23.27 -19.84 4.85
CA PRO A 46 -22.79 -20.98 4.03
C PRO A 46 -23.67 -21.31 2.81
N LEU A 47 -24.68 -20.51 2.49
CA LEU A 47 -25.65 -20.79 1.43
C LEU A 47 -25.16 -20.37 0.04
N GLY A 48 -24.23 -19.43 -0.03
CA GLY A 48 -23.66 -18.92 -1.26
C GLY A 48 -22.22 -18.41 -1.08
N LEU A 49 -21.72 -17.66 -2.07
CA LEU A 49 -20.36 -17.17 -2.07
C LEU A 49 -20.18 -15.77 -1.44
N GLY A 50 -21.27 -15.02 -1.27
CA GLY A 50 -21.24 -13.67 -0.72
C GLY A 50 -20.48 -12.65 -1.56
N VAL A 51 -20.37 -12.89 -2.88
CA VAL A 51 -19.70 -11.99 -3.84
C VAL A 51 -20.69 -11.47 -4.89
N SER A 52 -20.27 -10.54 -5.72
CA SER A 52 -21.15 -9.94 -6.74
C SER A 52 -21.35 -10.88 -7.94
N PHE A 53 -22.57 -10.95 -8.42
CA PHE A 53 -22.95 -11.78 -9.55
C PHE A 53 -22.61 -11.10 -10.88
N GLN A 54 -22.02 -11.88 -11.80
CA GLN A 54 -21.83 -11.51 -13.20
C GLN A 54 -22.69 -12.38 -14.10
N PRO A 55 -23.78 -11.87 -14.70
CA PRO A 55 -24.75 -12.68 -15.43
C PRO A 55 -24.19 -13.25 -16.72
N TYR A 56 -23.43 -12.47 -17.47
CA TYR A 56 -22.86 -12.86 -18.76
C TYR A 56 -21.36 -12.58 -18.80
N SER A 57 -20.61 -13.45 -19.42
CA SER A 57 -19.16 -13.37 -19.53
C SER A 57 -18.64 -14.10 -20.77
N ILE A 58 -17.34 -14.21 -20.90
CA ILE A 58 -16.68 -15.20 -21.75
C ILE A 58 -16.60 -16.54 -20.98
N GLN A 59 -15.76 -17.47 -21.40
CA GLN A 59 -15.59 -18.75 -20.69
C GLN A 59 -15.18 -18.56 -19.24
N ILE A 60 -14.43 -17.49 -18.95
CA ILE A 60 -14.01 -17.12 -17.62
C ILE A 60 -14.65 -15.78 -17.22
N GLU A 61 -14.59 -15.46 -15.95
CA GLU A 61 -14.79 -14.08 -15.50
C GLU A 61 -13.61 -13.23 -16.04
N PRO A 62 -13.84 -12.00 -16.57
CA PRO A 62 -12.82 -11.21 -17.29
C PRO A 62 -11.61 -10.72 -16.47
N HIS A 63 -11.59 -10.93 -15.16
CA HIS A 63 -10.51 -10.55 -14.25
C HIS A 63 -10.23 -9.06 -14.09
N ASP A 64 -11.08 -8.19 -14.59
CA ASP A 64 -10.92 -6.74 -14.45
C ASP A 64 -10.96 -6.31 -12.97
N TYR A 65 -11.89 -6.85 -12.19
CA TYR A 65 -11.96 -6.59 -10.76
C TYR A 65 -10.70 -7.07 -10.00
N MET A 66 -10.05 -8.14 -10.48
CA MET A 66 -8.78 -8.61 -9.91
C MET A 66 -7.67 -7.61 -10.18
N ALA A 67 -7.64 -7.01 -11.37
CA ALA A 67 -6.71 -5.95 -11.71
C ALA A 67 -6.91 -4.73 -10.79
N GLU A 68 -8.16 -4.29 -10.57
CA GLU A 68 -8.48 -3.23 -9.63
C GLU A 68 -7.98 -3.54 -8.20
N LEU A 69 -8.19 -4.78 -7.73
CA LEU A 69 -7.70 -5.21 -6.43
C LEU A 69 -6.18 -5.16 -6.34
N PHE A 70 -5.49 -5.70 -7.35
CA PHE A 70 -4.02 -5.74 -7.36
C PHE A 70 -3.42 -4.34 -7.43
N ASP A 71 -4.00 -3.43 -8.20
CA ASP A 71 -3.59 -2.03 -8.26
C ASP A 71 -3.81 -1.31 -6.92
N ALA A 72 -4.93 -1.57 -6.25
CA ALA A 72 -5.20 -1.00 -4.93
C ALA A 72 -4.19 -1.48 -3.88
N VAL A 73 -3.81 -2.76 -3.91
CA VAL A 73 -2.77 -3.33 -3.04
C VAL A 73 -1.41 -2.75 -3.39
N ALA A 74 -1.03 -2.70 -4.67
CA ALA A 74 0.25 -2.16 -5.12
C ALA A 74 0.43 -0.68 -4.74
N ARG A 75 -0.62 0.14 -4.84
CA ARG A 75 -0.60 1.53 -4.35
C ARG A 75 -0.40 1.63 -2.85
N THR A 76 -1.04 0.76 -2.09
CA THR A 76 -0.85 0.70 -0.64
C THR A 76 0.59 0.33 -0.30
N ASN A 77 1.14 -0.66 -0.98
CA ASN A 77 2.53 -1.07 -0.84
C ASN A 77 3.51 0.07 -1.15
N THR A 78 3.22 0.87 -2.18
CA THR A 78 4.07 2.02 -2.54
C THR A 78 4.13 3.06 -1.41
N ILE A 79 3.01 3.34 -0.74
CA ILE A 79 2.99 4.22 0.43
C ILE A 79 3.83 3.64 1.58
N LEU A 80 3.74 2.34 1.80
CA LEU A 80 4.50 1.68 2.85
C LEU A 80 6.00 1.58 2.54
N ILE A 81 6.39 1.49 1.26
CA ILE A 81 7.80 1.58 0.84
C ILE A 81 8.36 2.97 1.16
N ASP A 82 7.64 4.02 0.79
CA ASP A 82 8.00 5.39 1.08
C ASP A 82 8.19 5.62 2.58
N TRP A 83 7.20 5.23 3.37
CA TRP A 83 7.28 5.29 4.82
C TRP A 83 8.46 4.49 5.41
N SER A 84 8.75 3.29 4.87
CA SER A 84 9.88 2.47 5.33
C SER A 84 11.21 3.18 5.12
N ARG A 85 11.37 3.90 4.01
CA ARG A 85 12.55 4.71 3.70
C ARG A 85 12.69 5.90 4.62
N ASP A 86 11.59 6.58 4.95
CA ASP A 86 11.59 7.68 5.89
C ASP A 86 12.02 7.22 7.29
N VAL A 87 11.46 6.11 7.78
CA VAL A 87 11.86 5.53 9.07
C VAL A 87 13.33 5.16 9.07
N TRP A 88 13.81 4.53 7.99
CA TRP A 88 15.23 4.23 7.83
C TRP A 88 16.08 5.50 7.92
N GLY A 89 15.66 6.57 7.24
CA GLY A 89 16.31 7.87 7.28
C GLY A 89 16.35 8.44 8.71
N TYR A 90 15.23 8.46 9.41
CA TYR A 90 15.15 8.96 10.79
C TYR A 90 15.97 8.14 11.79
N VAL A 91 16.09 6.83 11.58
CA VAL A 91 17.02 5.99 12.37
C VAL A 91 18.47 6.37 12.05
N SER A 92 18.81 6.63 10.79
CA SER A 92 20.18 7.01 10.39
C SER A 92 20.59 8.39 10.93
N LEU A 93 19.64 9.31 11.09
CA LEU A 93 19.83 10.63 11.71
C LEU A 93 19.83 10.58 13.25
N GLY A 94 19.50 9.43 13.83
CA GLY A 94 19.41 9.28 15.28
C GLY A 94 18.13 9.81 15.91
N TYR A 95 17.13 10.26 15.11
CA TYR A 95 15.84 10.71 15.63
C TYR A 95 14.99 9.60 16.18
N PHE A 96 15.12 8.37 15.59
CA PHE A 96 14.57 7.16 16.14
C PHE A 96 15.69 6.22 16.59
N LYS A 97 15.45 5.54 17.70
CA LYS A 97 16.25 4.43 18.21
C LYS A 97 15.45 3.14 18.06
N GLN A 98 16.15 2.02 17.98
CA GLN A 98 15.50 0.71 17.99
C GLN A 98 15.81 -0.02 19.28
N ARG A 99 14.79 -0.57 19.92
CA ARG A 99 14.98 -1.49 21.04
C ARG A 99 15.72 -2.73 20.59
N LEU A 100 16.77 -3.08 21.29
CA LEU A 100 17.46 -4.34 21.09
C LEU A 100 16.61 -5.48 21.67
N LYS A 101 16.34 -6.48 20.85
CA LYS A 101 15.71 -7.70 21.31
C LYS A 101 16.77 -8.73 21.61
N ALA A 102 16.71 -9.37 22.78
CA ALA A 102 17.66 -10.40 23.16
C ALA A 102 17.71 -11.52 22.10
N GLY A 103 18.90 -11.80 21.58
CA GLY A 103 19.11 -12.81 20.54
C GLY A 103 19.10 -12.32 19.12
N GLU A 104 18.81 -11.04 18.85
CA GLU A 104 18.97 -10.45 17.51
C GLU A 104 20.45 -10.09 17.26
N ILE A 105 20.96 -10.53 16.10
CA ILE A 105 22.31 -10.22 15.64
C ILE A 105 22.20 -8.98 14.74
N GLY A 106 22.67 -7.82 15.21
CA GLY A 106 22.61 -6.57 14.45
C GLY A 106 23.50 -6.58 13.20
N SER A 107 24.72 -7.07 13.34
CA SER A 107 25.68 -7.22 12.24
C SER A 107 26.70 -8.29 12.62
N SER A 108 27.03 -9.16 11.66
CA SER A 108 28.10 -10.16 11.84
C SER A 108 29.52 -9.55 11.90
N THR A 109 29.68 -8.33 11.36
CA THR A 109 30.97 -7.65 11.23
C THR A 109 31.14 -6.49 12.21
N MET A 110 30.03 -5.81 12.56
CA MET A 110 30.03 -4.64 13.43
C MET A 110 29.00 -4.83 14.57
N PRO A 111 29.37 -5.42 15.69
CA PRO A 111 28.42 -5.79 16.77
C PRO A 111 27.63 -4.61 17.37
N HIS A 112 28.17 -3.38 17.27
CA HIS A 112 27.53 -2.16 17.78
C HIS A 112 26.50 -1.56 16.80
N LYS A 113 26.44 -2.07 15.54
CA LYS A 113 25.55 -1.54 14.51
C LYS A 113 24.15 -2.14 14.66
N VAL A 114 23.16 -1.28 14.90
CA VAL A 114 21.74 -1.63 14.92
C VAL A 114 21.11 -1.10 13.63
N ASN A 115 20.68 -2.02 12.75
CA ASN A 115 20.02 -1.65 11.49
C ASN A 115 18.50 -1.74 11.64
N PRO A 116 17.72 -0.89 10.94
CA PRO A 116 16.27 -1.00 10.87
C PRO A 116 15.83 -2.12 9.92
N ILE A 117 16.30 -3.34 10.17
CA ILE A 117 16.19 -4.50 9.28
C ILE A 117 14.74 -4.87 8.95
N ASP A 118 13.81 -4.63 9.86
CA ASP A 118 12.40 -4.93 9.65
C ASP A 118 11.81 -4.02 8.54
N PHE A 119 12.24 -2.77 8.46
CA PHE A 119 11.85 -1.82 7.42
C PHE A 119 12.55 -2.09 6.10
N GLU A 120 13.83 -2.46 6.10
CA GLU A 120 14.57 -2.89 4.91
C GLU A 120 13.97 -4.16 4.31
N ASN A 121 13.64 -5.14 5.15
CA ASN A 121 12.96 -6.37 4.74
C ASN A 121 11.58 -6.08 4.15
N ALA A 122 10.82 -5.19 4.76
CA ALA A 122 9.51 -4.78 4.26
C ALA A 122 9.64 -4.09 2.91
N GLU A 123 10.54 -3.13 2.73
CA GLU A 123 10.78 -2.44 1.46
C GLU A 123 11.07 -3.44 0.33
N GLY A 124 11.99 -4.39 0.56
CA GLY A 124 12.35 -5.42 -0.41
C GLY A 124 11.17 -6.30 -0.82
N ASN A 125 10.42 -6.83 0.16
CA ASN A 125 9.27 -7.68 -0.10
C ASN A 125 8.10 -6.94 -0.75
N LEU A 126 7.84 -5.68 -0.39
CA LEU A 126 6.83 -4.84 -1.03
C LEU A 126 7.19 -4.55 -2.50
N GLY A 127 8.48 -4.35 -2.80
CA GLY A 127 8.97 -4.19 -4.16
C GLY A 127 8.70 -5.42 -5.03
N LEU A 128 9.00 -6.62 -4.52
CA LEU A 128 8.71 -7.90 -5.19
C LEU A 128 7.20 -8.10 -5.36
N ALA A 129 6.41 -7.86 -4.32
CA ALA A 129 4.95 -7.91 -4.38
C ALA A 129 4.41 -7.00 -5.50
N ASN A 130 4.87 -5.75 -5.57
CA ASN A 130 4.43 -4.78 -6.56
C ASN A 130 4.78 -5.17 -7.99
N ALA A 131 5.96 -5.77 -8.22
CA ALA A 131 6.34 -6.26 -9.54
C ALA A 131 5.36 -7.34 -10.05
N LEU A 132 4.99 -8.28 -9.18
CA LEU A 132 4.03 -9.33 -9.50
C LEU A 132 2.60 -8.78 -9.64
N LEU A 133 2.15 -7.96 -8.70
CA LEU A 133 0.80 -7.38 -8.70
C LEU A 133 0.55 -6.54 -9.97
N ARG A 134 1.51 -5.71 -10.39
CA ARG A 134 1.41 -4.93 -11.63
C ARG A 134 1.35 -5.81 -12.86
N HIS A 135 2.18 -6.85 -12.93
CA HIS A 135 2.10 -7.80 -14.05
C HIS A 135 0.75 -8.52 -14.09
N LEU A 136 0.21 -8.93 -12.94
CA LEU A 136 -1.11 -9.56 -12.83
C LEU A 136 -2.23 -8.61 -13.26
N SER A 137 -2.17 -7.35 -12.81
CA SER A 137 -3.14 -6.30 -13.16
C SER A 137 -3.16 -6.01 -14.67
N GLU A 138 -2.00 -5.94 -15.30
CA GLU A 138 -1.87 -5.68 -16.74
C GLU A 138 -2.25 -6.89 -17.60
N LYS A 139 -1.93 -8.09 -17.14
CA LYS A 139 -2.07 -9.32 -17.94
C LYS A 139 -3.43 -9.94 -17.86
N LEU A 140 -4.04 -10.03 -16.68
CA LEU A 140 -5.24 -10.84 -16.46
C LEU A 140 -6.49 -10.34 -17.21
N PRO A 141 -6.73 -9.02 -17.39
CA PRO A 141 -7.84 -8.56 -18.22
C PRO A 141 -7.72 -8.88 -19.70
N ILE A 142 -6.52 -9.26 -20.17
CA ILE A 142 -6.28 -9.55 -21.58
C ILE A 142 -6.48 -11.04 -21.83
N SER A 143 -7.52 -11.40 -22.58
CA SER A 143 -7.79 -12.76 -23.02
C SER A 143 -8.25 -12.77 -24.49
N ARG A 144 -7.75 -13.72 -25.26
CA ARG A 144 -8.12 -13.85 -26.68
C ARG A 144 -9.46 -14.58 -26.80
N TRP A 145 -10.37 -14.01 -27.58
CA TRP A 145 -11.66 -14.62 -27.90
C TRP A 145 -12.46 -14.97 -26.64
N GLN A 146 -12.94 -16.20 -26.55
CA GLN A 146 -13.63 -16.73 -25.39
C GLN A 146 -12.71 -16.98 -24.20
N ARG A 147 -11.47 -17.37 -24.45
CA ARG A 147 -10.40 -17.54 -23.46
C ARG A 147 -9.08 -17.90 -24.13
N ASP A 148 -7.98 -17.36 -23.66
CA ASP A 148 -6.67 -17.97 -23.81
C ASP A 148 -6.19 -18.60 -22.48
N LEU A 149 -5.24 -19.54 -22.54
CA LEU A 149 -4.78 -20.23 -21.35
C LEU A 149 -3.60 -19.56 -20.65
N THR A 150 -3.18 -18.39 -21.11
CA THR A 150 -2.07 -17.65 -20.48
C THR A 150 -2.43 -17.15 -19.10
N ASP A 151 -3.70 -16.92 -18.81
CA ASP A 151 -4.21 -16.58 -17.50
C ASP A 151 -3.86 -17.63 -16.45
N SER A 152 -4.04 -18.92 -16.76
CA SER A 152 -3.78 -20.00 -15.81
C SER A 152 -2.31 -20.10 -15.38
N THR A 153 -1.39 -19.71 -16.25
CA THR A 153 0.04 -19.64 -15.92
C THR A 153 0.32 -18.51 -14.93
N VAL A 154 -0.29 -17.37 -15.15
CA VAL A 154 -0.04 -16.14 -14.37
C VAL A 154 -0.73 -16.20 -13.01
N LEU A 155 -1.97 -16.68 -12.95
CA LEU A 155 -2.78 -16.81 -11.72
C LEU A 155 -2.10 -17.63 -10.62
N ARG A 156 -1.24 -18.57 -10.97
CA ARG A 156 -0.46 -19.37 -10.00
C ARG A 156 0.46 -18.53 -9.12
N ASN A 157 0.80 -17.31 -9.57
CA ASN A 157 1.66 -16.38 -8.83
C ASN A 157 0.89 -15.38 -7.94
N MET A 158 -0.45 -15.40 -7.98
CA MET A 158 -1.27 -14.49 -7.17
C MET A 158 -0.98 -14.66 -5.68
N GLY A 159 -0.95 -15.89 -5.17
CA GLY A 159 -0.63 -16.19 -3.78
C GLY A 159 0.80 -15.76 -3.39
N VAL A 160 1.75 -15.82 -4.32
CA VAL A 160 3.14 -15.37 -4.10
C VAL A 160 3.17 -13.86 -3.91
N ALA A 161 2.50 -13.10 -4.77
CA ALA A 161 2.42 -11.64 -4.68
C ALA A 161 1.81 -11.17 -3.34
N LEU A 162 0.67 -11.76 -2.96
CA LEU A 162 0.00 -11.44 -1.70
C LEU A 162 0.81 -11.94 -0.48
N GLY A 163 1.52 -13.06 -0.62
CA GLY A 163 2.42 -13.59 0.40
C GLY A 163 3.57 -12.64 0.73
N TYR A 164 4.24 -12.09 -0.30
CA TYR A 164 5.27 -11.06 -0.09
C TYR A 164 4.71 -9.81 0.59
N ALA A 165 3.53 -9.34 0.16
CA ALA A 165 2.88 -8.19 0.80
C ALA A 165 2.57 -8.48 2.28
N THR A 166 2.00 -9.63 2.60
CA THR A 166 1.65 -10.03 3.98
C THR A 166 2.89 -10.16 4.86
N LEU A 167 3.96 -10.75 4.33
CA LEU A 167 5.25 -10.86 5.03
C LEU A 167 5.80 -9.47 5.36
N ALA A 168 5.77 -8.56 4.40
CA ALA A 168 6.21 -7.17 4.59
C ALA A 168 5.38 -6.44 5.64
N TYR A 169 4.04 -6.58 5.61
CA TYR A 169 3.17 -5.95 6.62
C TYR A 169 3.48 -6.45 8.03
N SER A 170 3.73 -7.75 8.16
CA SER A 170 4.14 -8.33 9.44
C SER A 170 5.49 -7.78 9.91
N SER A 171 6.45 -7.64 8.99
CA SER A 171 7.76 -7.05 9.27
C SER A 171 7.64 -5.59 9.74
N LEU A 172 6.81 -4.78 9.06
CA LEU A 172 6.55 -3.39 9.47
C LEU A 172 5.96 -3.29 10.88
N LEU A 173 5.04 -4.17 11.24
CA LEU A 173 4.48 -4.19 12.59
C LEU A 173 5.52 -4.55 13.64
N VAL A 174 6.43 -5.49 13.35
CA VAL A 174 7.56 -5.84 14.23
C VAL A 174 8.49 -4.65 14.38
N GLY A 175 8.89 -4.01 13.27
CA GLY A 175 9.76 -2.85 13.27
C GLY A 175 9.18 -1.67 14.04
N LEU A 176 7.90 -1.37 13.82
CA LEU A 176 7.18 -0.30 14.52
C LEU A 176 7.19 -0.48 16.04
N ASN A 177 6.99 -1.72 16.51
CA ASN A 177 7.01 -2.02 17.93
C ASN A 177 8.40 -1.89 18.58
N LYS A 178 9.46 -1.80 17.77
CA LYS A 178 10.84 -1.59 18.24
C LYS A 178 11.26 -0.12 18.23
N LEU A 179 10.53 0.76 17.58
CA LEU A 179 10.90 2.17 17.46
C LEU A 179 10.71 2.91 18.78
N GLU A 180 11.68 3.76 19.10
CA GLU A 180 11.66 4.72 20.20
C GLU A 180 12.08 6.08 19.67
N ILE A 181 11.42 7.14 20.13
CA ILE A 181 11.80 8.50 19.82
C ILE A 181 13.05 8.88 20.61
N ASN A 182 14.00 9.54 19.95
CA ASN A 182 15.15 10.15 20.59
C ASN A 182 14.88 11.65 20.79
N GLU A 183 14.19 11.99 21.87
CA GLU A 183 13.79 13.36 22.18
C GLU A 183 14.98 14.33 22.29
N GLU A 184 16.13 13.85 22.81
CA GLU A 184 17.35 14.63 22.97
C GLU A 184 17.91 15.09 21.60
N ALA A 185 18.09 14.14 20.65
CA ALA A 185 18.59 14.48 19.31
C ALA A 185 17.63 15.41 18.54
N LEU A 186 16.32 15.23 18.72
CA LEU A 186 15.32 16.12 18.12
C LEU A 186 15.39 17.53 18.71
N ALA A 187 15.55 17.65 20.03
CA ALA A 187 15.67 18.93 20.70
C ALA A 187 16.96 19.67 20.29
N GLU A 188 18.09 18.97 20.22
CA GLU A 188 19.36 19.54 19.78
C GLU A 188 19.29 20.10 18.35
N ASP A 189 18.73 19.34 17.40
CA ASP A 189 18.59 19.78 16.02
C ASP A 189 17.61 20.96 15.87
N LEU A 190 16.52 20.97 16.63
CA LEU A 190 15.56 22.07 16.63
C LEU A 190 16.19 23.36 17.22
N ASP A 191 16.96 23.23 18.29
CA ASP A 191 17.66 24.39 18.91
C ASP A 191 18.76 24.94 18.01
N ALA A 192 19.29 24.14 17.09
CA ALA A 192 20.27 24.57 16.10
C ALA A 192 19.65 25.17 14.83
N ALA A 193 18.35 25.05 14.62
CA ALA A 193 17.66 25.33 13.35
C ALA A 193 16.54 26.35 13.49
N TRP A 194 16.85 27.52 14.07
CA TRP A 194 15.87 28.60 14.31
C TRP A 194 15.20 29.13 13.02
N GLU A 195 15.85 28.99 11.87
CA GLU A 195 15.30 29.39 10.57
C GLU A 195 14.01 28.67 10.20
N VAL A 196 13.72 27.49 10.79
CA VAL A 196 12.45 26.76 10.55
C VAL A 196 11.23 27.54 11.06
N LEU A 197 11.43 28.49 11.98
CA LEU A 197 10.37 29.35 12.49
C LEU A 197 10.00 30.50 11.54
N ALA A 198 10.74 30.72 10.46
CA ALA A 198 10.44 31.78 9.50
C ALA A 198 9.03 31.71 8.90
N GLU A 199 8.54 30.52 8.60
CA GLU A 199 7.18 30.32 8.07
C GLU A 199 6.09 30.64 9.10
N PRO A 200 6.07 30.08 10.32
CA PRO A 200 5.07 30.42 11.32
C PRO A 200 5.13 31.90 11.73
N ILE A 201 6.31 32.52 11.86
CA ILE A 201 6.45 33.94 12.17
C ILE A 201 5.84 34.78 11.04
N GLN A 202 6.16 34.47 9.76
CA GLN A 202 5.57 35.15 8.62
C GLN A 202 4.04 35.06 8.64
N THR A 203 3.50 33.89 8.97
CA THR A 203 2.06 33.64 9.04
C THR A 203 1.41 34.48 10.14
N VAL A 204 2.04 34.56 11.31
CA VAL A 204 1.59 35.42 12.41
C VAL A 204 1.66 36.90 12.01
N MET A 205 2.76 37.34 11.38
CA MET A 205 2.90 38.73 10.90
C MET A 205 1.78 39.12 9.93
N ARG A 206 1.43 38.21 9.00
CA ARG A 206 0.31 38.41 8.04
C ARG A 206 -1.03 38.51 8.77
N ARG A 207 -1.27 37.66 9.76
CA ARG A 207 -2.49 37.71 10.60
C ARG A 207 -2.69 39.07 11.25
N TYR A 208 -1.61 39.70 11.69
CA TYR A 208 -1.63 41.04 12.34
C TYR A 208 -1.44 42.19 11.35
N GLY A 209 -1.52 41.94 10.04
CA GLY A 209 -1.50 42.98 9.01
C GLY A 209 -0.12 43.63 8.77
N VAL A 210 0.96 43.00 9.20
CA VAL A 210 2.32 43.50 8.98
C VAL A 210 2.65 43.48 7.49
N GLN A 211 2.88 44.65 6.89
CA GLN A 211 3.26 44.77 5.49
C GLN A 211 4.69 44.29 5.25
N GLY A 212 4.91 43.62 4.11
CA GLY A 212 6.23 43.11 3.73
C GLY A 212 6.79 42.04 4.67
N ALA A 213 5.92 41.20 5.23
CA ALA A 213 6.32 40.12 6.16
C ALA A 213 7.39 39.18 5.59
N TYR A 214 7.23 38.78 4.31
CA TYR A 214 8.19 37.93 3.63
C TYR A 214 9.55 38.62 3.45
N GLU A 215 9.55 39.87 2.96
CA GLU A 215 10.76 40.65 2.69
C GLU A 215 11.57 40.90 3.98
N LYS A 216 10.89 41.23 5.05
CA LYS A 216 11.51 41.45 6.37
C LYS A 216 12.18 40.18 6.90
N LEU A 217 11.49 39.07 6.86
CA LEU A 217 12.07 37.76 7.28
C LEU A 217 13.21 37.32 6.38
N LYS A 218 13.07 37.51 5.07
CA LYS A 218 14.12 37.20 4.11
C LYS A 218 15.43 37.96 4.39
N GLU A 219 15.36 39.22 4.78
CA GLU A 219 16.54 40.02 5.14
C GLU A 219 17.25 39.46 6.39
N VAL A 220 16.51 38.91 7.33
CA VAL A 220 17.04 38.35 8.57
C VAL A 220 17.59 36.94 8.39
N THR A 221 16.91 36.09 7.58
CA THR A 221 17.19 34.67 7.52
C THR A 221 18.06 34.24 6.33
N ARG A 222 17.95 34.89 5.16
CA ARG A 222 18.58 34.40 3.93
C ARG A 222 20.10 34.51 3.96
N GLY A 223 20.77 33.34 3.92
CA GLY A 223 22.23 33.24 3.88
C GLY A 223 22.93 33.60 5.20
N LYS A 224 22.19 33.61 6.29
CA LYS A 224 22.71 33.87 7.64
C LYS A 224 22.35 32.72 8.58
N THR A 225 23.18 32.46 9.56
CA THR A 225 22.80 31.61 10.69
C THR A 225 21.81 32.38 11.55
N VAL A 226 20.65 31.85 11.76
CA VAL A 226 19.58 32.49 12.56
C VAL A 226 19.68 32.00 13.99
N THR A 227 19.66 32.90 14.93
CA THR A 227 19.61 32.59 16.37
C THR A 227 18.27 32.99 16.95
N ALA A 228 17.95 32.52 18.17
CA ALA A 228 16.73 32.89 18.87
C ALA A 228 16.60 34.41 19.05
N GLU A 229 17.75 35.12 19.24
CA GLU A 229 17.79 36.58 19.46
C GLU A 229 17.59 37.36 18.15
N ALA A 230 17.80 36.73 16.98
CA ALA A 230 17.65 37.38 15.68
C ALA A 230 16.22 37.33 15.12
N LEU A 231 15.37 36.46 15.66
CA LEU A 231 13.95 36.33 15.34
C LEU A 231 13.06 37.08 16.34
#